data_acc4fb1f9640d20c0e989962cbd911d7
#
_entry.id   acc4fb1f9640d20c0e989962cbd911d7
#
_cell.length_a   1.000
_cell.length_b   1.000
_cell.length_c   1.000
_cell.angle_alpha   90.00
_cell.angle_beta   90.00
_cell.angle_gamma   90.00
#
_symmetry.space_group_name_H-M   'P 1'
#
loop_
_entity.id
_entity.type
_entity.pdbx_description
1 polymer ?
#
loop_
_entity_poly.entity_id
_entity_poly.type
_entity_poly.pdbx_seq_one_letter_code
_entity_poly.pdbx_strand_id
1 'polypeptide(L)'
;KRQLLNAFSILYLYFGLKDGSIADITPVTFLFGAKTAPGYRRAKAIIKFIHEVAKLVEADPLVSQKIKVVFVSNYNVSYAEKLVAAADVSEQISTAGTEASGTGNMKLMLNGAVTLGTYDGANIEIVEEAGEENNYIFGAKVEELEQIMPTYDSRKLFSENEKIRRVVETLIDGTCCDGGSGDFRELYYSLLDGASWHAPDNYYLLGDLESYVAAK
;
A
#
# COMPACT_ATOMS: atom_id res chain seq x y z
N LYS A 1 5.03 -3.96 -5.99
CA LYS A 1 3.85 -4.81 -5.78
C LYS A 1 3.10 -4.41 -4.51
N ARG A 2 3.82 -4.16 -3.43
CA ARG A 2 3.23 -3.69 -2.15
C ARG A 2 2.56 -2.30 -2.23
N GLN A 3 2.78 -1.52 -3.29
CA GLN A 3 2.01 -0.29 -3.52
C GLN A 3 0.51 -0.56 -3.78
N LEU A 4 0.14 -1.78 -4.13
CA LEU A 4 -1.26 -2.21 -4.15
C LEU A 4 -1.86 -2.23 -2.73
N LEU A 5 -1.08 -2.64 -1.71
CA LEU A 5 -1.46 -2.54 -0.31
C LEU A 5 -1.74 -1.08 0.09
N ASN A 6 -0.88 -0.14 -0.34
CA ASN A 6 -1.11 1.29 -0.09
C ASN A 6 -2.41 1.78 -0.75
N ALA A 7 -2.66 1.41 -2.02
CA ALA A 7 -3.92 1.76 -2.68
C ALA A 7 -5.15 1.17 -1.97
N PHE A 8 -5.07 -0.06 -1.48
CA PHE A 8 -6.13 -0.69 -0.68
C PHE A 8 -6.34 0.00 0.66
N SER A 9 -5.29 0.44 1.34
CA SER A 9 -5.44 1.19 2.59
C SER A 9 -6.17 2.53 2.37
N ILE A 10 -5.91 3.21 1.24
CA ILE A 10 -6.64 4.43 0.88
C ILE A 10 -8.13 4.12 0.64
N LEU A 11 -8.44 3.02 -0.05
CA LEU A 11 -9.84 2.60 -0.24
C LEU A 11 -10.50 2.17 1.08
N TYR A 12 -9.77 1.54 1.98
CA TYR A 12 -10.27 1.21 3.31
C TYR A 12 -10.68 2.48 4.08
N LEU A 13 -9.84 3.51 4.06
CA LEU A 13 -10.16 4.81 4.65
C LEU A 13 -11.34 5.49 3.93
N TYR A 14 -11.34 5.44 2.59
CA TYR A 14 -12.43 5.98 1.75
C TYR A 14 -13.77 5.40 2.16
N PHE A 15 -13.88 4.08 2.21
CA PHE A 15 -15.13 3.42 2.58
C PHE A 15 -15.49 3.65 4.04
N GLY A 16 -14.51 3.65 4.95
CA GLY A 16 -14.74 3.90 6.36
C GLY A 16 -15.29 5.30 6.66
N LEU A 17 -14.81 6.31 5.95
CA LEU A 17 -15.35 7.68 6.02
C LEU A 17 -16.78 7.74 5.43
N LYS A 18 -17.06 7.00 4.37
CA LYS A 18 -18.36 6.97 3.70
C LYS A 18 -19.46 6.30 4.53
N ASP A 19 -19.15 5.22 5.20
CA ASP A 19 -20.12 4.46 6.00
C ASP A 19 -20.11 4.85 7.49
N GLY A 20 -19.21 5.76 7.90
CA GLY A 20 -19.09 6.27 9.26
C GLY A 20 -18.39 5.30 10.23
N SER A 21 -17.82 4.19 9.76
CA SER A 21 -17.01 3.29 10.60
C SER A 21 -15.66 3.91 10.99
N ILE A 22 -15.23 4.94 10.25
CA ILE A 22 -14.16 5.85 10.61
C ILE A 22 -14.78 7.24 10.75
N ALA A 23 -14.82 7.76 11.98
CA ALA A 23 -15.54 9.00 12.27
C ALA A 23 -14.86 10.23 11.63
N ASP A 24 -13.55 10.33 11.73
CA ASP A 24 -12.74 11.40 11.13
C ASP A 24 -11.26 10.98 11.03
N ILE A 25 -10.52 11.63 10.13
CA ILE A 25 -9.07 11.52 10.03
C ILE A 25 -8.45 12.90 9.83
N THR A 26 -7.20 13.05 10.24
CA THR A 26 -6.39 14.21 9.85
C THR A 26 -6.26 14.25 8.33
N PRO A 27 -6.45 15.42 7.69
CA PRO A 27 -6.27 15.53 6.25
C PRO A 27 -4.88 15.06 5.80
N VAL A 28 -4.84 14.17 4.81
CA VAL A 28 -3.62 13.54 4.34
C VAL A 28 -3.50 13.59 2.82
N THR A 29 -2.27 13.79 2.34
CA THR A 29 -1.95 13.66 0.91
C THR A 29 -1.01 12.48 0.69
N PHE A 30 -1.47 11.48 -0.05
CA PHE A 30 -0.66 10.34 -0.49
C PHE A 30 0.10 10.71 -1.76
N LEU A 31 1.43 10.70 -1.69
CA LEU A 31 2.31 11.02 -2.82
C LEU A 31 2.98 9.75 -3.35
N PHE A 32 2.62 9.34 -4.55
CA PHE A 32 3.25 8.21 -5.23
C PHE A 32 4.29 8.72 -6.24
N GLY A 33 5.56 8.47 -5.95
CA GLY A 33 6.69 8.77 -6.82
C GLY A 33 7.42 7.51 -7.25
N ALA A 34 7.14 7.00 -8.45
CA ALA A 34 7.70 5.74 -8.91
C ALA A 34 7.85 5.66 -10.44
N LYS A 35 8.66 4.69 -10.87
CA LYS A 35 8.79 4.26 -12.27
C LYS A 35 8.77 2.73 -12.32
N THR A 36 8.35 2.19 -13.46
CA THR A 36 8.42 0.75 -13.72
C THR A 36 8.99 0.47 -15.10
N ALA A 37 9.58 -0.71 -15.28
CA ALA A 37 10.02 -1.16 -16.61
C ALA A 37 8.80 -1.28 -17.55
N PRO A 38 8.95 -0.94 -18.84
CA PRO A 38 7.87 -0.98 -19.82
C PRO A 38 7.18 -2.36 -19.94
N GLY A 39 7.93 -3.45 -19.79
CA GLY A 39 7.42 -4.82 -19.86
C GLY A 39 6.79 -5.33 -18.55
N TYR A 40 6.89 -4.61 -17.45
CA TYR A 40 6.36 -5.07 -16.17
C TYR A 40 4.85 -4.78 -16.04
N ARG A 41 4.03 -5.61 -16.66
CA ARG A 41 2.58 -5.44 -16.76
C ARG A 41 1.89 -5.23 -15.41
N ARG A 42 2.19 -6.07 -14.41
CA ARG A 42 1.57 -5.98 -13.09
C ARG A 42 1.86 -4.65 -12.38
N ALA A 43 3.09 -4.14 -12.46
CA ALA A 43 3.41 -2.83 -11.89
C ALA A 43 2.66 -1.71 -12.63
N LYS A 44 2.51 -1.81 -13.94
CA LYS A 44 1.70 -0.85 -14.72
C LYS A 44 0.22 -0.91 -14.37
N ALA A 45 -0.31 -2.12 -14.13
CA ALA A 45 -1.68 -2.30 -13.64
C ALA A 45 -1.88 -1.62 -12.27
N ILE A 46 -0.93 -1.76 -11.35
CA ILE A 46 -0.99 -1.11 -10.04
C ILE A 46 -0.93 0.41 -10.17
N ILE A 47 -0.06 0.97 -11.02
CA ILE A 47 -0.02 2.41 -11.30
C ILE A 47 -1.37 2.89 -11.83
N LYS A 48 -1.96 2.17 -12.77
CA LYS A 48 -3.28 2.47 -13.32
C LYS A 48 -4.36 2.44 -12.23
N PHE A 49 -4.31 1.44 -11.36
CA PHE A 49 -5.24 1.32 -10.23
C PHE A 49 -5.11 2.50 -9.25
N ILE A 50 -3.89 2.93 -8.91
CA ILE A 50 -3.67 4.12 -8.08
C ILE A 50 -4.29 5.37 -8.71
N HIS A 51 -4.22 5.53 -10.03
CA HIS A 51 -4.88 6.64 -10.72
C HIS A 51 -6.41 6.57 -10.65
N GLU A 52 -7.00 5.38 -10.73
CA GLU A 52 -8.44 5.21 -10.57
C GLU A 52 -8.89 5.48 -9.13
N VAL A 53 -8.11 5.04 -8.13
CA VAL A 53 -8.33 5.39 -6.72
C VAL A 53 -8.26 6.92 -6.51
N ALA A 54 -7.28 7.59 -7.14
CA ALA A 54 -7.17 9.04 -7.07
C ALA A 54 -8.42 9.74 -7.63
N LYS A 55 -8.92 9.30 -8.79
CA LYS A 55 -10.16 9.83 -9.39
C LYS A 55 -11.38 9.58 -8.50
N LEU A 56 -11.49 8.38 -7.93
CA LEU A 56 -12.59 8.03 -7.02
C LEU A 56 -12.62 8.94 -5.80
N VAL A 57 -11.47 9.16 -5.18
CA VAL A 57 -11.31 10.05 -4.01
C VAL A 57 -11.63 11.50 -4.39
N GLU A 58 -11.11 12.00 -5.52
CA GLU A 58 -11.32 13.38 -5.97
C GLU A 58 -12.78 13.67 -6.31
N ALA A 59 -13.50 12.69 -6.86
CA ALA A 59 -14.90 12.81 -7.22
C ALA A 59 -15.86 12.82 -6.03
N ASP A 60 -15.42 12.43 -4.84
CA ASP A 60 -16.26 12.37 -3.65
C ASP A 60 -16.03 13.61 -2.76
N PRO A 61 -17.04 14.52 -2.62
CA PRO A 61 -16.88 15.76 -1.85
C PRO A 61 -16.62 15.55 -0.35
N LEU A 62 -17.05 14.44 0.23
CA LEU A 62 -16.81 14.11 1.63
C LEU A 62 -15.36 13.69 1.83
N VAL A 63 -14.88 12.77 1.00
CA VAL A 63 -13.56 12.16 1.17
C VAL A 63 -12.45 13.08 0.67
N SER A 64 -12.66 13.82 -0.42
CA SER A 64 -11.65 14.72 -1.02
C SER A 64 -11.22 15.88 -0.11
N GLN A 65 -12.00 16.19 0.92
CA GLN A 65 -11.62 17.14 1.96
C GLN A 65 -10.61 16.55 2.96
N LYS A 66 -10.53 15.22 3.03
CA LYS A 66 -9.69 14.51 4.00
C LYS A 66 -8.54 13.75 3.34
N ILE A 67 -8.75 13.24 2.14
CA ILE A 67 -7.75 12.43 1.43
C ILE A 67 -7.48 13.06 0.07
N LYS A 68 -6.20 13.19 -0.25
CA LYS A 68 -5.72 13.53 -1.60
C LYS A 68 -4.74 12.47 -2.06
N VAL A 69 -4.86 12.02 -3.31
CA VAL A 69 -3.96 11.03 -3.91
C VAL A 69 -3.31 11.63 -5.14
N VAL A 70 -1.99 11.68 -5.14
CA VAL A 70 -1.19 12.28 -6.23
C VAL A 70 -0.16 11.28 -6.72
N PHE A 71 -0.21 10.94 -8.00
CA PHE A 71 0.86 10.21 -8.66
C PHE A 71 1.75 11.19 -9.42
N VAL A 72 3.01 11.29 -9.01
CA VAL A 72 3.98 12.24 -9.56
C VAL A 72 4.42 11.81 -10.95
N SER A 73 4.17 12.65 -11.95
CA SER A 73 4.65 12.41 -13.30
C SER A 73 6.15 12.62 -13.40
N ASN A 74 6.81 11.80 -14.23
CA ASN A 74 8.25 11.89 -14.51
C ASN A 74 9.14 11.95 -13.25
N TYR A 75 8.82 11.10 -12.24
CA TYR A 75 9.65 10.99 -11.05
C TYR A 75 11.14 10.79 -11.41
N ASN A 76 12.00 11.65 -10.87
CA ASN A 76 13.44 11.66 -11.10
C ASN A 76 14.17 12.22 -9.87
N VAL A 77 15.50 12.23 -9.88
CA VAL A 77 16.32 12.66 -8.74
C VAL A 77 15.98 14.08 -8.26
N SER A 78 15.89 15.04 -9.18
CA SER A 78 15.57 16.44 -8.81
C SER A 78 14.17 16.60 -8.24
N TYR A 79 13.24 15.74 -8.64
CA TYR A 79 11.88 15.69 -8.04
C TYR A 79 11.92 15.04 -6.67
N ALA A 80 12.70 13.94 -6.52
CA ALA A 80 12.87 13.23 -5.26
C ALA A 80 13.44 14.12 -4.16
N GLU A 81 14.42 14.98 -4.46
CA GLU A 81 14.97 15.95 -3.48
C GLU A 81 13.87 16.81 -2.84
N LYS A 82 12.90 17.26 -3.62
CA LYS A 82 11.78 18.07 -3.14
C LYS A 82 10.78 17.25 -2.33
N LEU A 83 10.45 16.04 -2.81
CA LEU A 83 9.49 15.16 -2.13
C LEU A 83 10.03 14.67 -0.78
N VAL A 84 11.32 14.31 -0.72
CA VAL A 84 11.96 13.86 0.51
C VAL A 84 11.96 14.95 1.57
N ALA A 85 12.20 16.21 1.19
CA ALA A 85 12.17 17.35 2.10
C ALA A 85 10.75 17.78 2.52
N ALA A 86 9.73 17.39 1.76
CA ALA A 86 8.34 17.80 1.98
C ALA A 86 7.47 16.74 2.67
N ALA A 87 7.98 15.52 2.83
CA ALA A 87 7.22 14.43 3.40
C ALA A 87 7.22 14.45 4.93
N ASP A 88 6.06 14.32 5.55
CA ASP A 88 5.92 14.14 7.00
C ASP A 88 6.05 12.67 7.40
N VAL A 89 5.61 11.76 6.52
CA VAL A 89 5.62 10.31 6.74
C VAL A 89 6.31 9.60 5.58
N SER A 90 7.19 8.68 5.94
CA SER A 90 7.94 7.81 5.04
C SER A 90 7.31 6.41 5.02
N GLU A 91 6.63 6.04 3.94
CA GLU A 91 6.02 4.72 3.80
C GLU A 91 7.01 3.70 3.23
N GLN A 92 7.43 2.75 4.07
CA GLN A 92 8.44 1.73 3.79
C GLN A 92 7.82 0.34 3.99
N ILE A 93 7.04 -0.09 3.00
CA ILE A 93 6.04 -1.14 3.12
C ILE A 93 6.40 -2.46 2.43
N SER A 94 7.67 -2.82 2.29
CA SER A 94 8.09 -4.13 1.79
C SER A 94 7.50 -5.28 2.63
N THR A 95 7.33 -6.46 2.05
CA THR A 95 7.05 -7.65 2.84
C THR A 95 8.31 -8.01 3.61
N ALA A 96 8.22 -8.27 4.91
CA ALA A 96 9.39 -8.60 5.74
C ALA A 96 10.25 -9.71 5.09
N GLY A 97 11.56 -9.50 5.06
CA GLY A 97 12.53 -10.39 4.41
C GLY A 97 12.71 -10.17 2.90
N THR A 98 12.08 -9.16 2.30
CA THR A 98 12.17 -8.92 0.85
C THR A 98 12.98 -7.69 0.46
N GLU A 99 13.29 -6.80 1.38
CA GLU A 99 14.14 -5.63 1.15
C GLU A 99 15.48 -5.80 1.88
N ALA A 100 16.57 -5.72 1.14
CA ALA A 100 17.90 -5.92 1.74
C ALA A 100 18.30 -4.77 2.68
N SER A 101 17.99 -3.53 2.31
CA SER A 101 18.25 -2.32 3.10
C SER A 101 17.26 -1.22 2.76
N GLY A 102 17.21 -0.79 1.51
CA GLY A 102 16.57 0.45 1.10
C GLY A 102 17.49 1.65 1.34
N THR A 103 17.19 2.75 0.68
CA THR A 103 17.89 4.04 0.87
C THR A 103 16.92 5.20 1.04
N GLY A 104 15.68 5.05 0.57
CA GLY A 104 14.63 6.05 0.68
C GLY A 104 14.26 6.35 2.14
N ASN A 105 14.14 5.30 2.95
CA ASN A 105 13.88 5.38 4.38
C ASN A 105 14.88 6.28 5.10
N MET A 106 16.19 6.06 4.90
CA MET A 106 17.23 6.88 5.50
C MET A 106 17.16 8.35 5.06
N LYS A 107 16.95 8.60 3.76
CA LYS A 107 16.83 9.96 3.22
C LYS A 107 15.64 10.72 3.79
N LEU A 108 14.49 10.07 3.85
CA LEU A 108 13.26 10.64 4.39
C LEU A 108 13.40 10.93 5.89
N MET A 109 13.95 9.99 6.67
CA MET A 109 14.18 10.17 8.09
C MET A 109 15.17 11.31 8.39
N LEU A 110 16.27 11.41 7.65
CA LEU A 110 17.23 12.53 7.77
C LEU A 110 16.61 13.90 7.45
N ASN A 111 15.49 13.93 6.74
CA ASN A 111 14.71 15.12 6.46
C ASN A 111 13.49 15.30 7.38
N GLY A 112 13.39 14.51 8.44
CA GLY A 112 12.39 14.66 9.49
C GLY A 112 11.10 13.87 9.29
N ALA A 113 10.99 13.04 8.25
CA ALA A 113 9.82 12.18 8.05
C ALA A 113 9.82 11.02 9.03
N VAL A 114 8.68 10.76 9.67
CA VAL A 114 8.48 9.60 10.54
C VAL A 114 8.32 8.33 9.68
N THR A 115 8.95 7.24 10.09
CA THR A 115 8.83 5.96 9.37
C THR A 115 7.53 5.24 9.72
N LEU A 116 6.72 4.99 8.69
CA LEU A 116 5.61 4.03 8.71
C LEU A 116 6.01 2.84 7.84
N GLY A 117 6.29 1.71 8.44
CA GLY A 117 6.85 0.60 7.66
C GLY A 117 6.77 -0.75 8.34
N THR A 118 7.25 -1.75 7.62
CA THR A 118 7.45 -3.10 8.14
C THR A 118 8.82 -3.23 8.81
N TYR A 119 8.98 -4.23 9.66
CA TYR A 119 10.26 -4.57 10.27
C TYR A 119 11.13 -5.33 9.26
N ASP A 120 11.70 -4.56 8.31
CA ASP A 120 12.42 -5.07 7.13
C ASP A 120 13.49 -4.07 6.65
N GLY A 121 14.56 -4.58 6.05
CA GLY A 121 15.65 -3.76 5.54
C GLY A 121 16.22 -2.81 6.61
N ALA A 122 16.63 -1.61 6.22
CA ALA A 122 17.16 -0.59 7.12
C ALA A 122 16.14 -0.03 8.12
N ASN A 123 14.84 -0.35 8.00
CA ASN A 123 13.87 0.03 9.02
C ASN A 123 14.17 -0.65 10.36
N ILE A 124 14.82 -1.82 10.34
CA ILE A 124 15.23 -2.54 11.56
C ILE A 124 16.19 -1.67 12.37
N GLU A 125 17.29 -1.24 11.75
CA GLU A 125 18.29 -0.39 12.42
C GLU A 125 17.70 0.99 12.76
N ILE A 126 16.81 1.55 11.94
CA ILE A 126 16.12 2.80 12.24
C ILE A 126 15.30 2.67 13.53
N VAL A 127 14.56 1.59 13.69
CA VAL A 127 13.76 1.34 14.90
C VAL A 127 14.64 1.10 16.12
N GLU A 128 15.72 0.33 15.97
CA GLU A 128 16.67 0.03 17.05
C GLU A 128 17.36 1.29 17.58
N GLU A 129 17.75 2.20 16.68
CA GLU A 129 18.49 3.42 17.06
C GLU A 129 17.58 4.59 17.47
N ALA A 130 16.43 4.76 16.79
CA ALA A 130 15.50 5.86 17.07
C ALA A 130 14.50 5.57 18.19
N GLY A 131 14.28 4.29 18.51
CA GLY A 131 13.24 3.83 19.44
C GLY A 131 11.94 3.46 18.71
N GLU A 132 11.30 2.40 19.20
CA GLU A 132 10.04 1.90 18.62
C GLU A 132 8.92 2.94 18.74
N GLU A 133 8.93 3.73 19.80
CA GLU A 133 7.96 4.80 20.07
C GLU A 133 8.02 5.98 19.07
N ASN A 134 9.09 6.06 18.29
CA ASN A 134 9.30 7.12 17.28
C ASN A 134 9.04 6.63 15.85
N ASN A 135 8.50 5.41 15.71
CA ASN A 135 8.21 4.79 14.41
C ASN A 135 6.83 4.11 14.45
N TYR A 136 6.19 3.99 13.31
CA TYR A 136 4.94 3.25 13.15
C TYR A 136 5.22 1.94 12.41
N ILE A 137 5.45 0.87 13.16
CA ILE A 137 5.76 -0.45 12.59
C ILE A 137 4.50 -1.30 12.53
N PHE A 138 4.29 -1.96 11.40
CA PHE A 138 3.15 -2.83 11.16
C PHE A 138 3.56 -4.13 10.43
N GLY A 139 2.61 -5.05 10.35
CA GLY A 139 2.74 -6.28 9.57
C GLY A 139 3.53 -7.37 10.29
N ALA A 140 3.49 -8.55 9.71
CA ALA A 140 4.17 -9.71 10.23
C ALA A 140 5.69 -9.60 10.03
N LYS A 141 6.46 -10.04 11.03
CA LYS A 141 7.93 -10.18 10.96
C LYS A 141 8.31 -11.43 10.16
N VAL A 142 9.58 -11.58 9.81
CA VAL A 142 10.06 -12.71 8.99
C VAL A 142 9.72 -14.05 9.64
N GLU A 143 9.99 -14.20 10.94
CA GLU A 143 9.77 -15.44 11.67
C GLU A 143 8.27 -15.79 11.76
N GLU A 144 7.41 -14.79 11.84
CA GLU A 144 5.96 -14.96 11.83
C GLU A 144 5.47 -15.37 10.43
N LEU A 145 6.00 -14.75 9.36
CA LEU A 145 5.66 -15.10 7.98
C LEU A 145 6.08 -16.54 7.64
N GLU A 146 7.23 -17.01 8.12
CA GLU A 146 7.66 -18.40 7.95
C GLU A 146 6.67 -19.40 8.55
N GLN A 147 6.00 -19.02 9.64
CA GLN A 147 4.98 -19.86 10.29
C GLN A 147 3.60 -19.72 9.63
N ILE A 148 3.24 -18.52 9.17
CA ILE A 148 1.93 -18.22 8.61
C ILE A 148 1.81 -18.71 7.17
N MET A 149 2.80 -18.41 6.32
CA MET A 149 2.71 -18.62 4.87
C MET A 149 2.39 -20.07 4.44
N PRO A 150 2.86 -21.13 5.12
CA PRO A 150 2.52 -22.51 4.75
C PRO A 150 1.01 -22.82 4.85
N THR A 151 0.27 -22.11 5.69
CA THR A 151 -1.17 -22.31 5.92
C THR A 151 -2.02 -21.09 5.52
N TYR A 152 -1.38 -20.06 4.99
CA TYR A 152 -2.07 -18.82 4.61
C TYR A 152 -3.03 -19.06 3.46
N ASP A 153 -4.28 -18.66 3.66
CA ASP A 153 -5.35 -18.72 2.67
C ASP A 153 -5.97 -17.32 2.47
N SER A 154 -5.54 -16.64 1.44
CA SER A 154 -6.04 -15.32 1.08
C SER A 154 -7.52 -15.32 0.69
N ARG A 155 -8.04 -16.43 0.12
CA ARG A 155 -9.47 -16.58 -0.18
C ARG A 155 -10.32 -16.68 1.07
N LYS A 156 -9.84 -17.41 2.07
CA LYS A 156 -10.51 -17.49 3.36
C LYS A 156 -10.57 -16.09 4.00
N LEU A 157 -9.45 -15.38 4.05
CA LEU A 157 -9.40 -14.02 4.60
C LEU A 157 -10.35 -13.07 3.84
N PHE A 158 -10.34 -13.12 2.52
CA PHE A 158 -11.27 -12.36 1.66
C PHE A 158 -12.74 -12.70 1.96
N SER A 159 -13.09 -13.97 2.16
CA SER A 159 -14.47 -14.38 2.40
C SER A 159 -14.98 -14.03 3.80
N GLU A 160 -14.10 -14.07 4.79
CA GLU A 160 -14.45 -13.85 6.21
C GLU A 160 -14.36 -12.37 6.64
N ASN A 161 -13.57 -11.54 5.94
CA ASN A 161 -13.39 -10.14 6.28
C ASN A 161 -14.07 -9.22 5.26
N GLU A 162 -15.17 -8.60 5.66
CA GLU A 162 -15.97 -7.73 4.80
C GLU A 162 -15.20 -6.49 4.32
N LYS A 163 -14.36 -5.90 5.16
CA LYS A 163 -13.59 -4.70 4.80
C LYS A 163 -12.50 -5.02 3.77
N ILE A 164 -11.80 -6.14 3.94
CA ILE A 164 -10.84 -6.64 2.95
C ILE A 164 -11.55 -6.99 1.65
N ARG A 165 -12.66 -7.72 1.73
CA ARG A 165 -13.46 -8.06 0.55
C ARG A 165 -13.85 -6.82 -0.25
N ARG A 166 -14.40 -5.82 0.42
CA ARG A 166 -14.88 -4.59 -0.19
C ARG A 166 -13.78 -3.85 -0.97
N VAL A 167 -12.58 -3.74 -0.42
CA VAL A 167 -11.48 -3.07 -1.13
C VAL A 167 -10.94 -3.90 -2.29
N VAL A 168 -10.89 -5.21 -2.17
CA VAL A 168 -10.42 -6.10 -3.24
C VAL A 168 -11.43 -6.17 -4.39
N GLU A 169 -12.73 -6.18 -4.10
CA GLU A 169 -13.80 -6.21 -5.12
C GLU A 169 -13.79 -4.98 -6.01
N THR A 170 -13.24 -3.83 -5.57
CA THR A 170 -13.11 -2.62 -6.43
C THR A 170 -12.31 -2.87 -7.71
N LEU A 171 -11.52 -3.93 -7.77
CA LEU A 171 -10.80 -4.37 -8.96
C LEU A 171 -11.72 -4.95 -10.05
N ILE A 172 -12.94 -5.42 -9.70
CA ILE A 172 -13.80 -6.16 -10.61
C ILE A 172 -15.27 -5.73 -10.61
N ASP A 173 -15.72 -4.96 -9.61
CA ASP A 173 -17.14 -4.57 -9.44
C ASP A 173 -17.54 -3.31 -10.22
N GLY A 174 -16.58 -2.66 -10.88
CA GLY A 174 -16.80 -1.42 -11.64
C GLY A 174 -16.54 -0.15 -10.85
N THR A 175 -16.23 -0.22 -9.56
CA THR A 175 -15.83 0.95 -8.74
C THR A 175 -14.58 1.61 -9.33
N CYS A 176 -13.57 0.81 -9.67
CA CYS A 176 -12.41 1.22 -10.44
C CYS A 176 -12.45 0.57 -11.84
N CYS A 177 -12.13 1.33 -12.89
CA CYS A 177 -12.26 0.84 -14.26
C CYS A 177 -10.91 0.84 -15.00
N ASP A 178 -10.53 -0.31 -15.55
CA ASP A 178 -9.31 -0.44 -16.34
C ASP A 178 -9.52 -0.23 -17.86
N GLY A 179 -10.70 0.25 -18.26
CA GLY A 179 -11.03 0.47 -19.66
C GLY A 179 -11.12 -0.81 -20.48
N GLY A 180 -11.35 -1.96 -19.84
CA GLY A 180 -11.49 -3.26 -20.49
C GLY A 180 -10.17 -3.95 -20.84
N SER A 181 -9.03 -3.47 -20.31
CA SER A 181 -7.71 -4.08 -20.56
C SER A 181 -7.52 -5.44 -19.87
N GLY A 182 -8.34 -5.74 -18.83
CA GLY A 182 -8.20 -6.94 -18.01
C GLY A 182 -7.09 -6.87 -16.97
N ASP A 183 -6.44 -5.71 -16.83
CA ASP A 183 -5.33 -5.53 -15.89
C ASP A 183 -5.77 -5.65 -14.44
N PHE A 184 -6.95 -5.11 -14.07
CA PHE A 184 -7.45 -5.19 -12.69
C PHE A 184 -7.94 -6.59 -12.35
N ARG A 185 -8.51 -7.30 -13.31
CA ARG A 185 -8.88 -8.71 -13.14
C ARG A 185 -7.64 -9.58 -12.89
N GLU A 186 -6.53 -9.29 -13.56
CA GLU A 186 -5.25 -9.98 -13.30
C GLU A 186 -4.73 -9.70 -11.88
N LEU A 187 -4.85 -8.45 -11.38
CA LEU A 187 -4.52 -8.14 -10.00
C LEU A 187 -5.41 -8.93 -9.02
N TYR A 188 -6.72 -8.96 -9.26
CA TYR A 188 -7.68 -9.71 -8.43
C TYR A 188 -7.32 -11.19 -8.35
N TYR A 189 -7.10 -11.85 -9.48
CA TYR A 189 -6.72 -13.26 -9.49
C TYR A 189 -5.36 -13.51 -8.85
N SER A 190 -4.41 -12.58 -8.99
CA SER A 190 -3.10 -12.72 -8.34
C SER A 190 -3.17 -12.74 -6.81
N LEU A 191 -4.19 -12.11 -6.24
CA LEU A 191 -4.43 -12.11 -4.80
C LEU A 191 -5.16 -13.36 -4.32
N LEU A 192 -6.10 -13.88 -5.09
CA LEU A 192 -7.01 -14.94 -4.62
C LEU A 192 -6.72 -16.33 -5.22
N ASP A 193 -6.22 -16.40 -6.44
CA ASP A 193 -5.95 -17.67 -7.15
C ASP A 193 -4.46 -17.92 -7.35
N GLY A 194 -3.65 -16.87 -7.32
CA GLY A 194 -2.26 -16.96 -7.72
C GLY A 194 -2.10 -17.13 -9.23
N ALA A 195 -0.99 -17.71 -9.62
CA ALA A 195 -0.66 -18.08 -10.99
C ALA A 195 0.24 -19.32 -10.98
N SER A 196 0.52 -19.90 -12.14
CA SER A 196 1.39 -21.09 -12.24
C SER A 196 2.80 -20.89 -11.67
N TRP A 197 3.22 -19.66 -11.46
CA TRP A 197 4.56 -19.25 -11.01
C TRP A 197 4.59 -18.56 -9.65
N HIS A 198 3.46 -18.38 -8.98
CA HIS A 198 3.38 -17.84 -7.61
C HIS A 198 2.08 -18.24 -6.90
N ALA A 199 2.16 -18.38 -5.58
CA ALA A 199 1.00 -18.60 -4.73
C ALA A 199 0.06 -17.37 -4.71
N PRO A 200 -1.22 -17.54 -4.33
CA PRO A 200 -2.12 -16.41 -4.05
C PRO A 200 -1.52 -15.46 -3.02
N ASP A 201 -1.72 -14.16 -3.22
CA ASP A 201 -1.21 -13.09 -2.35
C ASP A 201 0.23 -13.32 -1.85
N ASN A 202 1.13 -13.66 -2.77
CA ASN A 202 2.52 -14.03 -2.49
C ASN A 202 3.34 -12.97 -1.74
N TYR A 203 2.82 -11.77 -1.61
CA TYR A 203 3.43 -10.66 -0.88
C TYR A 203 2.69 -10.31 0.41
N TYR A 204 1.77 -11.17 0.85
CA TYR A 204 1.03 -11.02 2.10
C TYR A 204 0.34 -9.65 2.24
N LEU A 205 -0.24 -9.15 1.13
CA LEU A 205 -0.89 -7.83 1.11
C LEU A 205 -2.15 -7.82 1.99
N LEU A 206 -3.00 -8.83 1.81
CA LEU A 206 -4.27 -8.89 2.53
C LEU A 206 -4.06 -9.18 4.01
N GLY A 207 -3.04 -9.99 4.35
CA GLY A 207 -2.71 -10.28 5.73
C GLY A 207 -2.19 -9.06 6.50
N ASP A 208 -1.46 -8.16 5.83
CA ASP A 208 -0.93 -6.95 6.46
C ASP A 208 -1.89 -5.74 6.40
N LEU A 209 -3.01 -5.81 5.64
CA LEU A 209 -3.83 -4.64 5.35
C LEU A 209 -4.40 -3.96 6.60
N GLU A 210 -4.97 -4.73 7.53
CA GLU A 210 -5.59 -4.14 8.73
C GLU A 210 -4.56 -3.55 9.69
N SER A 211 -3.42 -4.22 9.88
CA SER A 211 -2.32 -3.69 10.70
C SER A 211 -1.73 -2.41 10.09
N TYR A 212 -1.62 -2.36 8.78
CA TYR A 212 -1.16 -1.17 8.06
C TYR A 212 -2.14 0.01 8.19
N VAL A 213 -3.44 -0.24 8.09
CA VAL A 213 -4.44 0.82 8.29
C VAL A 213 -4.45 1.29 9.75
N ALA A 214 -4.28 0.38 10.70
CA ALA A 214 -4.25 0.73 12.12
C ALA A 214 -3.01 1.55 12.51
N ALA A 215 -1.91 1.42 11.78
CA ALA A 215 -0.68 2.18 12.00
C ALA A 215 -0.70 3.59 11.36
N LYS A 216 -1.68 3.89 10.51
CA LYS A 216 -1.89 5.21 9.88
C LYS A 216 -2.66 6.15 10.80
#